data_ed70dc16aa29563bbebcf17488fdcc94
#
_entry.id   ed70dc16aa29563bbebcf17488fdcc94
#
_cell.length_a   1.000
_cell.length_b   1.000
_cell.length_c   1.000
_cell.angle_alpha   90.00
_cell.angle_beta   90.00
_cell.angle_gamma   90.00
#
_symmetry.space_group_name_H-M   'P 1'
#
loop_
_entity.id
_entity.type
_entity.pdbx_description
1 polymer ?
#
loop_
_entity_poly.entity_id
_entity_poly.type
_entity_poly.pdbx_seq_one_letter_code
_entity_poly.pdbx_strand_id
1 'polypeptide(L)' 'MCFVLKKKCNDCSKDFYETHGKMVILPDEKKLIWHFYCKKCLRSWRKRGLENKGYSEDEINKIILREYP' A
#
# COMPACT_ATOMS: atom_id res chain seq x y z
N MET A 1 -2.37 28.36 5.35
CA MET A 1 -1.51 27.65 4.41
C MET A 1 -1.64 26.16 4.61
N CYS A 2 -2.02 25.46 3.56
CA CYS A 2 -2.06 24.02 3.61
C CYS A 2 -0.69 23.47 3.24
N PHE A 3 -0.01 22.86 4.19
CA PHE A 3 1.23 22.15 3.90
C PHE A 3 0.89 20.77 3.39
N VAL A 4 1.17 20.52 2.13
CA VAL A 4 1.04 19.18 1.58
C VAL A 4 2.37 18.48 1.78
N LEU A 5 2.41 17.57 2.73
CA LEU A 5 3.61 16.80 3.00
C LEU A 5 3.70 15.62 2.03
N LYS A 6 4.83 15.55 1.35
CA LYS A 6 5.16 14.38 0.53
C LYS A 6 5.86 13.34 1.41
N LYS A 7 5.50 12.08 1.20
CA LYS A 7 6.11 10.96 1.91
C LYS A 7 6.74 10.02 0.90
N LYS A 8 7.87 9.44 1.29
CA LYS A 8 8.58 8.50 0.44
C LYS A 8 7.98 7.10 0.60
N CYS A 9 7.60 6.48 -0.50
CA CYS A 9 7.13 5.10 -0.49
C CYS A 9 8.28 4.16 -0.10
N ASN A 10 8.02 3.27 0.85
CA ASN A 10 9.03 2.34 1.34
C ASN A 10 9.40 1.26 0.33
N ASP A 11 8.56 1.03 -0.67
CA ASP A 11 8.78 -0.01 -1.68
C ASP A 11 9.46 0.55 -2.95
N CYS A 12 8.87 1.56 -3.58
CA CYS A 12 9.40 2.11 -4.84
C CYS A 12 10.33 3.30 -4.66
N SER A 13 10.46 3.81 -3.46
CA SER A 13 11.34 4.94 -3.10
C SER A 13 11.02 6.27 -3.80
N LYS A 14 9.82 6.40 -4.34
CA LYS A 14 9.37 7.65 -4.95
C LYS A 14 8.58 8.48 -3.95
N ASP A 15 8.58 9.80 -4.14
CA ASP A 15 7.83 10.71 -3.29
C ASP A 15 6.39 10.85 -3.77
N PHE A 16 5.45 10.77 -2.84
CA PHE A 16 4.02 10.89 -3.10
C PHE A 16 3.37 11.78 -2.07
N TYR A 17 2.25 12.38 -2.42
CA TYR A 17 1.41 13.04 -1.45
C TYR A 17 0.81 12.01 -0.50
N GLU A 18 0.67 12.39 0.76
CA GLU A 18 0.13 11.52 1.80
C GLU A 18 -1.24 10.92 1.42
N THR A 19 -2.04 11.69 0.66
CA THR A 19 -3.35 11.25 0.19
C THR A 19 -3.30 10.15 -0.89
N HIS A 20 -2.13 9.95 -1.51
CA HIS A 20 -1.95 8.96 -2.57
C HIS A 20 -1.43 7.62 -2.06
N GLY A 21 -1.56 7.36 -0.78
CA GLY A 21 -1.12 6.11 -0.19
C GLY A 21 -1.64 5.95 1.22
N LYS A 22 -1.10 4.98 1.93
CA LYS A 22 -1.48 4.70 3.32
C LYS A 22 -0.25 4.39 4.17
N MET A 23 -0.36 4.71 5.46
CA MET A 23 0.62 4.28 6.44
C MET A 23 0.30 2.86 6.89
N VAL A 24 1.32 2.03 6.93
CA VAL A 24 1.19 0.63 7.36
C VAL A 24 2.18 0.38 8.48
N ILE A 25 1.73 -0.28 9.54
CA ILE A 25 2.60 -0.70 10.63
C ILE A 25 3.19 -2.06 10.29
N LEU A 26 4.53 -2.12 10.24
CA LEU A 26 5.23 -3.37 10.02
C LEU A 26 6.13 -3.66 11.21
N PRO A 27 6.22 -4.94 11.64
CA PRO A 27 7.16 -5.30 12.68
C PRO A 27 8.59 -5.26 12.14
N ASP A 28 9.46 -4.54 12.84
CA ASP A 28 10.88 -4.48 12.54
C ASP A 28 11.65 -4.82 13.80
N GLU A 29 12.29 -5.98 13.82
CA GLU A 29 12.95 -6.57 15.00
C GLU A 29 11.97 -6.69 16.18
N LYS A 30 12.05 -5.77 17.15
CA LYS A 30 11.16 -5.74 18.31
C LYS A 30 10.29 -4.50 18.35
N LYS A 31 10.27 -3.71 17.27
CA LYS A 31 9.56 -2.45 17.20
C LYS A 31 8.51 -2.47 16.10
N LEU A 32 7.39 -1.80 16.35
CA LEU A 32 6.38 -1.55 15.33
C LEU A 32 6.70 -0.21 14.71
N ILE A 33 7.06 -0.21 13.42
CA ILE A 33 7.43 1.00 12.71
C ILE A 33 6.41 1.29 11.62
N TRP A 34 5.99 2.56 11.53
CA TRP A 34 5.12 3.02 10.47
C TRP A 34 5.90 3.23 9.18
N HIS A 35 5.38 2.64 8.10
CA HIS A 35 5.93 2.84 6.76
C HIS A 35 4.84 3.39 5.85
N PHE A 36 5.23 4.25 4.91
CA PHE A 36 4.31 4.77 3.91
C PHE A 36 4.44 3.95 2.62
N TYR A 37 3.30 3.60 2.05
CA TYR A 37 3.23 2.92 0.75
C TYR A 37 2.25 3.66 -0.15
N CYS A 38 2.64 3.90 -1.41
CA CYS A 38 1.75 4.50 -2.39
C CYS A 38 0.67 3.49 -2.81
N LYS A 39 -0.44 3.99 -3.36
CA LYS A 39 -1.56 3.13 -3.78
C LYS A 39 -1.12 2.03 -4.74
N LYS A 40 -0.23 2.34 -5.68
CA LYS A 40 0.26 1.37 -6.66
C LYS A 40 0.97 0.21 -5.99
N CYS A 41 1.85 0.48 -5.03
CA CYS A 41 2.57 -0.56 -4.29
C CYS A 41 1.63 -1.37 -3.40
N LEU A 42 0.66 -0.72 -2.78
CA LEU A 42 -0.36 -1.39 -1.95
C LEU A 42 -1.20 -2.36 -2.79
N ARG A 43 -1.61 -1.94 -3.99
CA ARG A 43 -2.36 -2.80 -4.90
C ARG A 43 -1.56 -4.04 -5.29
N SER A 44 -0.29 -3.85 -5.67
CA SER A 44 0.59 -4.97 -6.04
C SER A 44 0.78 -5.94 -4.89
N TRP A 45 1.01 -5.42 -3.70
CA TRP A 45 1.22 -6.22 -2.51
C TRP A 45 -0.04 -7.01 -2.15
N ARG A 46 -1.19 -6.35 -2.18
CA ARG A 46 -2.48 -7.00 -1.93
C ARG A 46 -2.78 -8.08 -2.96
N LYS A 47 -2.47 -7.81 -4.23
CA LYS A 47 -2.65 -8.77 -5.31
C LYS A 47 -1.85 -10.05 -5.06
N ARG A 48 -0.58 -9.92 -4.67
CA ARG A 48 0.25 -11.09 -4.34
C ARG A 48 -0.32 -11.90 -3.19
N GLY A 49 -0.80 -11.21 -2.15
CA GLY A 49 -1.41 -11.89 -1.00
C GLY A 49 -2.65 -12.67 -1.39
N LEU A 50 -3.49 -12.12 -2.25
CA LEU A 50 -4.70 -12.78 -2.72
C LEU A 50 -4.38 -13.94 -3.66
N GLU A 51 -3.39 -13.80 -4.53
CA GLU A 51 -2.93 -14.89 -5.40
C GLU A 51 -2.44 -16.07 -4.58
N ASN A 52 -1.69 -15.81 -3.50
CA ASN A 52 -1.20 -16.84 -2.60
C ASN A 52 -2.33 -17.57 -1.86
N LYS A 53 -3.47 -16.90 -1.67
CA LYS A 53 -4.66 -17.52 -1.06
C LYS A 53 -5.50 -18.31 -2.04
N GLY A 54 -5.18 -18.26 -3.33
CA GLY A 54 -5.89 -19.02 -4.36
C GLY A 54 -7.06 -18.30 -5.03
N TYR A 55 -7.19 -16.99 -4.85
CA TYR A 55 -8.24 -16.22 -5.53
C TYR A 55 -7.98 -16.10 -7.02
N SER A 56 -9.05 -16.11 -7.83
CA SER A 56 -8.94 -15.90 -9.26
C SER A 56 -8.62 -14.42 -9.57
N GLU A 57 -8.10 -14.16 -10.77
CA GLU A 57 -7.78 -12.80 -11.20
C GLU A 57 -8.98 -11.86 -11.15
N ASP A 58 -10.15 -12.32 -11.58
CA ASP A 58 -11.38 -11.53 -11.54
C ASP A 58 -11.78 -11.16 -10.12
N GLU A 59 -11.67 -12.10 -9.19
CA GLU A 59 -11.97 -11.87 -7.79
C GLU A 59 -10.97 -10.88 -7.17
N ILE A 60 -9.69 -11.04 -7.49
CA ILE A 60 -8.63 -10.15 -7.03
C ILE A 60 -8.91 -8.71 -7.50
N ASN A 61 -9.23 -8.52 -8.76
CA ASN A 61 -9.53 -7.21 -9.31
C ASN A 61 -10.73 -6.55 -8.62
N LYS A 62 -11.77 -7.30 -8.34
CA LYS A 62 -12.94 -6.80 -7.61
C LYS A 62 -12.61 -6.36 -6.21
N ILE A 63 -11.82 -7.16 -5.50
CA ILE A 63 -11.39 -6.84 -4.13
C ILE A 63 -10.52 -5.58 -4.12
N ILE A 64 -9.57 -5.49 -5.03
CA ILE A 64 -8.66 -4.35 -5.12
C ILE A 64 -9.42 -3.06 -5.47
N LEU A 65 -10.36 -3.12 -6.41
CA LEU A 65 -11.18 -1.96 -6.75
C LEU A 65 -12.05 -1.48 -5.59
N ARG A 66 -12.45 -2.39 -4.72
CA ARG A 66 -13.23 -2.05 -3.51
C ARG A 66 -12.36 -1.38 -2.46
N GLU A 67 -11.17 -1.92 -2.21
CA GLU A 67 -10.27 -1.43 -1.16
C GLU A 67 -9.46 -0.20 -1.59
N TYR A 68 -9.05 -0.15 -2.86
CA TYR A 68 -8.20 0.90 -3.41
C TYR A 68 -8.78 1.41 -4.73
N PRO A 69 -9.88 2.16 -4.67
CA PRO A 69 -10.52 2.68 -5.88
C PRO A 69 -9.67 3.70 -6.62
#